data_745dc3cd0e3d6227ec35c548fea63beb
#
_entry.id   745dc3cd0e3d6227ec35c548fea63beb
#
_cell.length_a   1.000
_cell.length_b   1.000
_cell.length_c   1.000
_cell.angle_alpha   90.00
_cell.angle_beta   90.00
_cell.angle_gamma   90.00
#
_symmetry.space_group_name_H-M   'P 1'
#
loop_
_entity.id
_entity.type
_entity.pdbx_description
1 polymer ?
#
loop_
_entity_poly.entity_id
_entity_poly.type
_entity_poly.pdbx_seq_one_letter_code
_entity_poly.pdbx_strand_id
1 'polypeptide(L)'
;MNDMLYATGTSYEYPLIIKKLFSSMTRYFPSQKIIYRDRAVFTYSELAQRVNRLAGALSALGVQSGDVVGIIDYNSHRFLESFFAVPMMGATLATLNWRLGIDELGHTISHASPRVLLVNEDFSGLVRRTGNALDKVEHLVIIRDSDDPAERPGADAIYYEDILDMAPQDYTFADIDENIPAALYYTAGTTGLPKGVSFTHRQIVLQTLSLALSLGSYSSKIRFTSKDVFMPLVPMWNEHGWGLPFLAAVVGARQVYSGKYDTESLLDLFSRHKITFSVCYPTALHLILEHPLSKDLDFSSCKVIVTGARITEKLAAAALERGINVASSFCMAEGGALVSMSHLKGGLDRGTAKKKTGIICSAGLPAPLVEVGIADSAGQVRKDSDSTPGE
;
A
#
# COMPACT_ATOMS: atom_id res chain seq x y z
N MET A 1 -7.08 23.33 -39.22
CA MET A 1 -5.60 23.31 -39.35
C MET A 1 -4.96 22.70 -38.13
N ASN A 2 -5.51 21.54 -37.67
CA ASN A 2 -5.03 20.83 -36.46
C ASN A 2 -4.87 19.30 -36.64
N ASP A 3 -5.01 18.78 -37.87
CA ASP A 3 -5.02 17.30 -38.09
C ASP A 3 -3.67 16.74 -38.57
N MET A 4 -2.60 17.53 -38.55
CA MET A 4 -1.32 17.11 -39.15
C MET A 4 -0.21 16.75 -38.16
N LEU A 5 -0.50 16.71 -36.84
CA LEU A 5 0.54 16.43 -35.84
C LEU A 5 0.51 14.98 -35.30
N TYR A 6 -0.44 14.15 -35.68
CA TYR A 6 -0.60 12.80 -35.12
C TYR A 6 -0.53 11.63 -36.12
N ALA A 7 -0.11 11.87 -37.33
CA ALA A 7 -0.07 10.85 -38.39
C ALA A 7 1.33 10.47 -38.83
N THR A 8 2.23 10.21 -37.92
CA THR A 8 3.42 9.42 -38.26
C THR A 8 3.33 8.11 -37.47
N GLY A 9 2.90 7.01 -38.09
CA GLY A 9 2.74 5.68 -37.52
C GLY A 9 4.03 5.02 -37.06
N THR A 10 4.91 5.78 -36.38
CA THR A 10 6.21 5.39 -35.89
C THR A 10 6.43 5.71 -34.40
N SER A 11 5.48 6.40 -33.72
CA SER A 11 5.58 6.63 -32.28
C SER A 11 5.04 5.42 -31.51
N TYR A 12 5.87 4.85 -30.64
CA TYR A 12 5.44 3.82 -29.68
C TYR A 12 4.54 4.46 -28.63
N GLU A 13 3.30 3.98 -28.54
CA GLU A 13 2.42 4.34 -27.44
C GLU A 13 2.93 3.65 -26.17
N TYR A 14 3.39 4.44 -25.19
CA TYR A 14 3.91 3.93 -23.93
C TYR A 14 2.79 3.91 -22.88
N PRO A 15 2.14 2.75 -22.63
CA PRO A 15 1.03 2.69 -21.70
C PRO A 15 1.52 2.81 -20.25
N LEU A 16 0.77 3.58 -19.44
CA LEU A 16 1.03 3.75 -17.99
C LEU A 16 0.43 2.58 -17.21
N ILE A 17 1.06 1.42 -17.31
CA ILE A 17 0.61 0.18 -16.66
C ILE A 17 1.58 -0.27 -15.57
N ILE A 18 1.05 -0.98 -14.56
CA ILE A 18 1.82 -1.49 -13.40
C ILE A 18 3.00 -2.35 -13.84
N LYS A 19 2.89 -3.07 -14.97
CA LYS A 19 3.98 -3.84 -15.58
C LYS A 19 5.25 -3.00 -15.81
N LYS A 20 5.11 -1.69 -16.09
CA LYS A 20 6.28 -0.80 -16.30
C LYS A 20 6.98 -0.50 -14.96
N LEU A 21 6.22 -0.34 -13.87
CA LEU A 21 6.78 -0.20 -12.51
C LEU A 21 7.52 -1.49 -12.11
N PHE A 22 6.92 -2.63 -12.34
CA PHE A 22 7.49 -3.95 -12.08
C PHE A 22 8.79 -4.19 -12.87
N SER A 23 8.81 -3.84 -14.15
CA SER A 23 10.00 -3.97 -14.99
C SER A 23 11.15 -3.09 -14.50
N SER A 24 10.87 -1.90 -13.94
CA SER A 24 11.91 -1.04 -13.35
C SER A 24 12.56 -1.71 -12.14
N MET A 25 11.75 -2.28 -11.25
CA MET A 25 12.21 -3.00 -10.07
C MET A 25 13.15 -4.16 -10.44
N THR A 26 12.71 -5.01 -11.34
CA THR A 26 13.44 -6.24 -11.71
C THR A 26 14.70 -5.98 -12.53
N ARG A 27 14.68 -4.93 -13.35
CA ARG A 27 15.82 -4.58 -14.23
C ARG A 27 16.94 -3.85 -13.48
N TYR A 28 16.57 -2.90 -12.61
CA TYR A 28 17.57 -2.00 -12.01
C TYR A 28 17.98 -2.40 -10.59
N PHE A 29 17.14 -3.16 -9.88
CA PHE A 29 17.39 -3.54 -8.49
C PHE A 29 17.18 -5.04 -8.21
N PRO A 30 17.61 -5.97 -9.10
CA PRO A 30 17.27 -7.40 -9.00
C PRO A 30 17.72 -8.04 -7.69
N SER A 31 18.81 -7.56 -7.07
CA SER A 31 19.39 -8.11 -5.84
C SER A 31 18.87 -7.43 -4.56
N GLN A 32 18.00 -6.39 -4.66
CA GLN A 32 17.45 -5.75 -3.48
C GLN A 32 16.51 -6.70 -2.74
N LYS A 33 16.48 -6.58 -1.42
CA LYS A 33 15.82 -7.56 -0.54
C LYS A 33 14.44 -7.12 -0.13
N ILE A 34 13.54 -8.11 -0.05
CA ILE A 34 12.26 -8.08 0.61
C ILE A 34 12.34 -9.07 1.76
N ILE A 35 11.95 -8.64 2.94
CA ILE A 35 12.04 -9.40 4.18
C ILE A 35 10.63 -9.54 4.74
N TYR A 36 10.22 -10.75 5.05
CA TYR A 36 8.98 -11.04 5.74
C TYR A 36 9.30 -11.59 7.13
N ARG A 37 9.14 -10.73 8.14
CA ARG A 37 9.50 -11.04 9.53
C ARG A 37 10.97 -11.50 9.60
N ASP A 38 11.22 -12.63 10.29
CA ASP A 38 12.46 -13.38 10.31
C ASP A 38 12.35 -14.75 9.57
N ARG A 39 11.25 -14.92 8.80
CA ARG A 39 10.87 -16.20 8.17
C ARG A 39 11.33 -16.34 6.73
N ALA A 40 11.20 -15.27 5.96
CA ALA A 40 11.53 -15.32 4.53
C ALA A 40 12.28 -14.06 4.07
N VAL A 41 13.25 -14.26 3.19
CA VAL A 41 14.00 -13.20 2.54
C VAL A 41 14.04 -13.53 1.05
N PHE A 42 13.54 -12.61 0.23
CA PHE A 42 13.57 -12.70 -1.22
C PHE A 42 14.34 -11.52 -1.78
N THR A 43 15.02 -11.74 -2.88
CA THR A 43 15.47 -10.65 -3.76
C THR A 43 14.30 -10.17 -4.62
N TYR A 44 14.40 -8.98 -5.22
CA TYR A 44 13.40 -8.51 -6.19
C TYR A 44 13.30 -9.45 -7.39
N SER A 45 14.39 -10.09 -7.78
CA SER A 45 14.39 -11.12 -8.83
C SER A 45 13.59 -12.36 -8.43
N GLU A 46 13.76 -12.86 -7.22
CA GLU A 46 13.00 -14.00 -6.69
C GLU A 46 11.53 -13.65 -6.49
N LEU A 47 11.22 -12.43 -5.99
CA LEU A 47 9.83 -11.95 -5.94
C LEU A 47 9.21 -11.95 -7.34
N ALA A 48 9.95 -11.51 -8.36
CA ALA A 48 9.43 -11.51 -9.72
C ALA A 48 9.09 -12.91 -10.25
N GLN A 49 9.88 -13.91 -9.90
CA GLN A 49 9.56 -15.31 -10.21
C GLN A 49 8.28 -15.76 -9.50
N ARG A 50 8.11 -15.39 -8.22
CA ARG A 50 6.90 -15.69 -7.46
C ARG A 50 5.66 -14.98 -8.03
N VAL A 51 5.80 -13.72 -8.46
CA VAL A 51 4.73 -12.96 -9.15
C VAL A 51 4.31 -13.67 -10.46
N ASN A 52 5.26 -14.16 -11.25
CA ASN A 52 4.97 -14.91 -12.46
C ASN A 52 4.26 -16.25 -12.14
N ARG A 53 4.72 -16.97 -11.12
CA ARG A 53 4.06 -18.21 -10.66
C ARG A 53 2.66 -17.94 -10.14
N LEU A 54 2.46 -16.88 -9.35
CA LEU A 54 1.12 -16.51 -8.88
C LEU A 54 0.17 -16.23 -10.06
N ALA A 55 0.62 -15.49 -11.06
CA ALA A 55 -0.17 -15.24 -12.26
C ALA A 55 -0.50 -16.54 -13.00
N GLY A 56 0.47 -17.45 -13.17
CA GLY A 56 0.25 -18.77 -13.75
C GLY A 56 -0.75 -19.62 -12.96
N ALA A 57 -0.63 -19.63 -11.62
CA ALA A 57 -1.55 -20.32 -10.72
C ALA A 57 -2.98 -19.77 -10.81
N LEU A 58 -3.13 -18.44 -10.75
CA LEU A 58 -4.44 -17.80 -10.89
C LEU A 58 -5.08 -18.07 -12.27
N SER A 59 -4.27 -18.06 -13.33
CA SER A 59 -4.73 -18.44 -14.68
C SER A 59 -5.20 -19.90 -14.73
N ALA A 60 -4.49 -20.83 -14.07
CA ALA A 60 -4.90 -22.23 -13.96
C ALA A 60 -6.19 -22.40 -13.14
N LEU A 61 -6.46 -21.53 -12.18
CA LEU A 61 -7.73 -21.42 -11.45
C LEU A 61 -8.83 -20.67 -12.24
N GLY A 62 -8.60 -20.36 -13.52
CA GLY A 62 -9.58 -19.77 -14.41
C GLY A 62 -9.67 -18.24 -14.38
N VAL A 63 -8.78 -17.54 -13.66
CA VAL A 63 -8.77 -16.06 -13.64
C VAL A 63 -8.38 -15.52 -15.00
N GLN A 64 -9.19 -14.61 -15.52
CA GLN A 64 -9.03 -13.94 -16.81
C GLN A 64 -9.01 -12.41 -16.64
N SER A 65 -8.64 -11.69 -17.70
CA SER A 65 -8.76 -10.23 -17.73
C SER A 65 -10.22 -9.81 -17.49
N GLY A 66 -10.40 -8.84 -16.58
CA GLY A 66 -11.70 -8.35 -16.12
C GLY A 66 -12.25 -9.05 -14.89
N ASP A 67 -11.71 -10.20 -14.49
CA ASP A 67 -12.10 -10.86 -13.24
C ASP A 67 -11.59 -10.08 -12.01
N VAL A 68 -12.12 -10.42 -10.84
CA VAL A 68 -11.68 -9.90 -9.55
C VAL A 68 -11.01 -11.02 -8.75
N VAL A 69 -9.86 -10.70 -8.16
CA VAL A 69 -9.20 -11.53 -7.15
C VAL A 69 -9.21 -10.76 -5.82
N GLY A 70 -9.78 -11.38 -4.77
CA GLY A 70 -9.80 -10.80 -3.43
C GLY A 70 -8.59 -11.22 -2.61
N ILE A 71 -8.15 -10.37 -1.69
CA ILE A 71 -7.11 -10.73 -0.72
C ILE A 71 -7.47 -10.22 0.68
N ILE A 72 -7.30 -11.10 1.68
CA ILE A 72 -7.45 -10.83 3.12
C ILE A 72 -6.19 -11.36 3.81
N ASP A 73 -5.24 -10.48 4.06
CA ASP A 73 -3.96 -10.85 4.67
C ASP A 73 -3.39 -9.73 5.55
N TYR A 74 -2.38 -10.03 6.32
CA TYR A 74 -1.49 -9.07 6.98
C TYR A 74 -0.56 -8.40 5.96
N ASN A 75 0.27 -7.46 6.42
CA ASN A 75 1.34 -6.92 5.59
C ASN A 75 2.38 -8.00 5.30
N SER A 76 2.39 -8.52 4.08
CA SER A 76 3.20 -9.67 3.69
C SER A 76 3.79 -9.53 2.29
N HIS A 77 4.79 -10.35 1.98
CA HIS A 77 5.31 -10.49 0.61
C HIS A 77 4.24 -11.03 -0.35
N ARG A 78 3.32 -11.90 0.13
CA ARG A 78 2.23 -12.45 -0.68
C ARG A 78 1.22 -11.38 -1.08
N PHE A 79 0.99 -10.43 -0.18
CA PHE A 79 0.20 -9.25 -0.51
C PHE A 79 0.90 -8.40 -1.59
N LEU A 80 2.23 -8.20 -1.48
CA LEU A 80 3.01 -7.49 -2.48
C LEU A 80 3.04 -8.24 -3.83
N GLU A 81 3.15 -9.56 -3.82
CA GLU A 81 3.05 -10.41 -5.01
C GLU A 81 1.71 -10.18 -5.73
N SER A 82 0.61 -10.14 -4.95
CA SER A 82 -0.74 -9.90 -5.48
C SER A 82 -0.89 -8.48 -6.07
N PHE A 83 -0.22 -7.46 -5.50
CA PHE A 83 -0.20 -6.09 -6.05
C PHE A 83 0.32 -6.02 -7.48
N PHE A 84 1.22 -6.92 -7.84
CA PHE A 84 1.77 -7.00 -9.20
C PHE A 84 1.06 -8.05 -10.05
N ALA A 85 0.95 -9.29 -9.57
CA ALA A 85 0.45 -10.40 -10.37
C ALA A 85 -0.96 -10.15 -10.90
N VAL A 86 -1.90 -9.82 -10.02
CA VAL A 86 -3.33 -9.70 -10.37
C VAL A 86 -3.58 -8.57 -11.38
N PRO A 87 -3.14 -7.32 -11.13
CA PRO A 87 -3.35 -6.26 -12.11
C PRO A 87 -2.62 -6.51 -13.43
N MET A 88 -1.39 -7.06 -13.41
CA MET A 88 -0.65 -7.32 -14.65
C MET A 88 -1.28 -8.40 -15.53
N MET A 89 -2.16 -9.26 -14.97
CA MET A 89 -3.01 -10.18 -15.74
C MET A 89 -4.21 -9.49 -16.40
N GLY A 90 -4.47 -8.21 -16.09
CA GLY A 90 -5.67 -7.48 -16.48
C GLY A 90 -6.87 -7.73 -15.56
N ALA A 91 -6.66 -8.39 -14.42
CA ALA A 91 -7.67 -8.58 -13.37
C ALA A 91 -7.62 -7.46 -12.35
N THR A 92 -8.67 -7.30 -11.55
CA THR A 92 -8.76 -6.30 -10.48
C THR A 92 -8.42 -6.94 -9.14
N LEU A 93 -7.46 -6.39 -8.40
CA LEU A 93 -7.19 -6.81 -7.03
C LEU A 93 -8.12 -6.09 -6.05
N ALA A 94 -9.04 -6.82 -5.41
CA ALA A 94 -9.87 -6.33 -4.31
C ALA A 94 -9.17 -6.56 -2.97
N THR A 95 -8.77 -5.49 -2.30
CA THR A 95 -8.16 -5.57 -0.98
C THR A 95 -9.21 -5.43 0.10
N LEU A 96 -9.36 -6.46 0.94
CA LEU A 96 -10.46 -6.56 1.87
C LEU A 96 -9.98 -6.38 3.31
N ASN A 97 -10.72 -5.56 4.05
CA ASN A 97 -10.38 -5.19 5.42
C ASN A 97 -10.89 -6.25 6.42
N TRP A 98 -9.99 -7.03 6.98
CA TRP A 98 -10.28 -8.05 7.99
C TRP A 98 -10.71 -7.51 9.36
N ARG A 99 -10.63 -6.18 9.59
CA ARG A 99 -11.09 -5.53 10.83
C ARG A 99 -12.57 -5.19 10.83
N LEU A 100 -13.25 -5.38 9.69
CA LEU A 100 -14.69 -5.16 9.58
C LEU A 100 -15.48 -6.22 10.36
N GLY A 101 -16.69 -5.87 10.75
CA GLY A 101 -17.68 -6.84 11.22
C GLY A 101 -18.07 -7.82 10.14
N ILE A 102 -18.72 -8.94 10.53
CA ILE A 102 -19.07 -10.03 9.59
C ILE A 102 -19.97 -9.53 8.46
N ASP A 103 -20.97 -8.72 8.78
CA ASP A 103 -21.93 -8.19 7.82
C ASP A 103 -21.27 -7.25 6.81
N GLU A 104 -20.40 -6.36 7.31
CA GLU A 104 -19.65 -5.42 6.47
C GLU A 104 -18.63 -6.14 5.59
N LEU A 105 -17.90 -7.13 6.14
CA LEU A 105 -16.98 -7.95 5.36
C LEU A 105 -17.74 -8.76 4.32
N GLY A 106 -18.88 -9.37 4.67
CA GLY A 106 -19.76 -10.05 3.76
C GLY A 106 -20.24 -9.15 2.63
N HIS A 107 -20.63 -7.90 2.96
CA HIS A 107 -21.00 -6.92 1.95
C HIS A 107 -19.85 -6.63 0.98
N THR A 108 -18.63 -6.41 1.49
CA THR A 108 -17.47 -6.13 0.63
C THR A 108 -17.10 -7.30 -0.26
N ILE A 109 -17.17 -8.55 0.23
CA ILE A 109 -16.94 -9.75 -0.57
C ILE A 109 -18.02 -9.90 -1.65
N SER A 110 -19.31 -9.78 -1.29
CA SER A 110 -20.41 -9.87 -2.24
C SER A 110 -20.34 -8.81 -3.33
N HIS A 111 -19.99 -7.57 -2.96
CA HIS A 111 -19.85 -6.44 -3.89
C HIS A 111 -18.66 -6.64 -4.83
N ALA A 112 -17.48 -7.05 -4.31
CA ALA A 112 -16.31 -7.34 -5.11
C ALA A 112 -16.51 -8.54 -6.03
N SER A 113 -17.32 -9.50 -5.59
CA SER A 113 -17.59 -10.77 -6.29
C SER A 113 -16.31 -11.44 -6.82
N PRO A 114 -15.30 -11.70 -5.98
CA PRO A 114 -14.04 -12.25 -6.46
C PRO A 114 -14.22 -13.70 -6.92
N ARG A 115 -13.60 -14.05 -8.05
CA ARG A 115 -13.52 -15.44 -8.52
C ARG A 115 -12.63 -16.27 -7.61
N VAL A 116 -11.47 -15.71 -7.23
CA VAL A 116 -10.52 -16.31 -6.30
C VAL A 116 -10.39 -15.38 -5.09
N LEU A 117 -10.45 -15.95 -3.88
CA LEU A 117 -10.25 -15.24 -2.64
C LEU A 117 -9.03 -15.81 -1.90
N LEU A 118 -7.96 -15.01 -1.79
CA LEU A 118 -6.75 -15.32 -1.05
C LEU A 118 -6.96 -14.92 0.40
N VAL A 119 -6.87 -15.85 1.36
CA VAL A 119 -7.21 -15.59 2.76
C VAL A 119 -6.12 -16.12 3.68
N ASN A 120 -5.57 -15.25 4.52
CA ASN A 120 -4.71 -15.70 5.61
C ASN A 120 -5.50 -16.61 6.56
N GLU A 121 -4.88 -17.69 6.98
CA GLU A 121 -5.49 -18.74 7.83
C GLU A 121 -6.16 -18.17 9.09
N ASP A 122 -5.58 -17.15 9.71
CA ASP A 122 -6.14 -16.47 10.89
C ASP A 122 -7.54 -15.88 10.62
N PHE A 123 -7.84 -15.52 9.37
CA PHE A 123 -9.12 -14.92 8.96
C PHE A 123 -10.08 -15.91 8.32
N SER A 124 -9.68 -17.15 8.08
CA SER A 124 -10.50 -18.16 7.39
C SER A 124 -11.82 -18.41 8.13
N GLY A 125 -11.80 -18.45 9.45
CA GLY A 125 -13.00 -18.59 10.27
C GLY A 125 -13.95 -17.38 10.16
N LEU A 126 -13.40 -16.16 10.11
CA LEU A 126 -14.19 -14.93 9.90
C LEU A 126 -14.85 -14.93 8.53
N VAL A 127 -14.08 -15.24 7.48
CA VAL A 127 -14.55 -15.30 6.08
C VAL A 127 -15.66 -16.36 5.92
N ARG A 128 -15.49 -17.56 6.45
CA ARG A 128 -16.53 -18.61 6.39
C ARG A 128 -17.84 -18.19 7.03
N ARG A 129 -17.80 -17.34 8.06
CA ARG A 129 -19.01 -16.82 8.74
C ARG A 129 -19.78 -15.78 7.93
N THR A 130 -19.23 -15.26 6.83
CA THR A 130 -19.97 -14.35 5.93
C THR A 130 -21.01 -15.09 5.06
N GLY A 131 -21.02 -16.43 5.09
CA GLY A 131 -22.07 -17.25 4.49
C GLY A 131 -22.23 -17.03 2.98
N ASN A 132 -23.43 -16.63 2.55
CA ASN A 132 -23.79 -16.45 1.14
C ASN A 132 -22.94 -15.42 0.39
N ALA A 133 -22.13 -14.61 1.10
CA ALA A 133 -21.20 -13.70 0.45
C ALA A 133 -20.12 -14.46 -0.38
N LEU A 134 -19.93 -15.75 -0.08
CA LEU A 134 -18.98 -16.61 -0.78
C LEU A 134 -19.57 -17.35 -1.99
N ASP A 135 -20.86 -17.23 -2.29
CA ASP A 135 -21.54 -18.00 -3.34
C ASP A 135 -20.92 -17.82 -4.74
N LYS A 136 -20.27 -16.70 -4.98
CA LYS A 136 -19.57 -16.39 -6.24
C LYS A 136 -18.06 -16.66 -6.21
N VAL A 137 -17.52 -17.06 -5.07
CA VAL A 137 -16.10 -17.39 -4.92
C VAL A 137 -15.89 -18.82 -5.39
N GLU A 138 -15.26 -18.99 -6.55
CA GLU A 138 -15.00 -20.32 -7.10
C GLU A 138 -13.88 -21.04 -6.35
N HIS A 139 -12.86 -20.28 -5.91
CA HIS A 139 -11.71 -20.83 -5.20
C HIS A 139 -11.34 -20.00 -3.97
N LEU A 140 -11.29 -20.66 -2.82
CA LEU A 140 -10.75 -20.11 -1.57
C LEU A 140 -9.32 -20.64 -1.37
N VAL A 141 -8.33 -19.76 -1.49
CA VAL A 141 -6.91 -20.10 -1.36
C VAL A 141 -6.39 -19.63 0.00
N ILE A 142 -5.85 -20.53 0.78
CA ILE A 142 -5.39 -20.26 2.15
C ILE A 142 -3.93 -19.84 2.13
N ILE A 143 -3.65 -18.66 2.69
CA ILE A 143 -2.31 -18.15 2.96
C ILE A 143 -1.91 -18.64 4.36
N ARG A 144 -0.77 -19.32 4.49
CA ARG A 144 -0.25 -19.79 5.76
C ARG A 144 1.15 -19.25 6.02
N ASP A 145 1.43 -19.05 7.30
CA ASP A 145 2.78 -18.71 7.77
C ASP A 145 3.56 -19.96 8.22
N SER A 146 2.88 -21.06 8.51
CA SER A 146 3.52 -22.34 8.87
C SER A 146 3.68 -23.22 7.64
N ASP A 147 4.89 -23.75 7.45
CA ASP A 147 5.19 -24.73 6.40
C ASP A 147 4.98 -26.18 6.88
N ASP A 148 4.58 -26.38 8.15
CA ASP A 148 4.37 -27.72 8.70
C ASP A 148 3.12 -28.38 8.10
N PRO A 149 3.28 -29.47 7.32
CA PRO A 149 2.14 -30.20 6.76
C PRO A 149 1.19 -30.77 7.81
N ALA A 150 1.68 -31.06 9.02
CA ALA A 150 0.87 -31.63 10.11
C ALA A 150 -0.16 -30.62 10.67
N GLU A 151 0.08 -29.33 10.47
CA GLU A 151 -0.84 -28.27 10.89
C GLU A 151 -1.91 -27.94 9.83
N ARG A 152 -1.94 -28.62 8.68
CA ARG A 152 -2.88 -28.35 7.59
C ARG A 152 -4.30 -28.79 7.96
N PRO A 153 -5.27 -27.88 8.11
CA PRO A 153 -6.65 -28.26 8.38
C PRO A 153 -7.34 -28.74 7.09
N GLY A 154 -7.43 -30.05 6.90
CA GLY A 154 -8.24 -30.69 5.85
C GLY A 154 -7.50 -30.97 4.53
N ALA A 155 -7.80 -32.10 3.93
CA ALA A 155 -7.20 -32.58 2.68
C ALA A 155 -7.64 -31.79 1.43
N ASP A 156 -8.75 -31.03 1.51
CA ASP A 156 -9.36 -30.36 0.36
C ASP A 156 -9.04 -28.85 0.29
N ALA A 157 -8.21 -28.33 1.21
CA ALA A 157 -7.87 -26.91 1.21
C ALA A 157 -6.79 -26.61 0.17
N ILE A 158 -7.01 -25.58 -0.64
CA ILE A 158 -6.04 -25.05 -1.60
C ILE A 158 -5.12 -24.07 -0.86
N TYR A 159 -3.81 -24.30 -0.90
CA TYR A 159 -2.84 -23.45 -0.24
C TYR A 159 -2.05 -22.60 -1.22
N TYR A 160 -1.72 -21.38 -0.80
CA TYR A 160 -1.05 -20.38 -1.62
C TYR A 160 0.31 -20.86 -2.15
N GLU A 161 1.16 -21.42 -1.28
CA GLU A 161 2.48 -21.89 -1.71
C GLU A 161 2.37 -23.13 -2.61
N ASP A 162 1.41 -24.03 -2.36
CA ASP A 162 1.21 -25.23 -3.20
C ASP A 162 0.81 -24.85 -4.64
N ILE A 163 -0.08 -23.87 -4.81
CA ILE A 163 -0.45 -23.41 -6.17
C ILE A 163 0.71 -22.72 -6.89
N LEU A 164 1.58 -22.02 -6.16
CA LEU A 164 2.78 -21.43 -6.75
C LEU A 164 3.77 -22.51 -7.20
N ASP A 165 3.95 -23.57 -6.41
CA ASP A 165 4.89 -24.66 -6.73
C ASP A 165 4.44 -25.48 -7.94
N MET A 166 3.13 -25.63 -8.13
CA MET A 166 2.55 -26.32 -9.29
C MET A 166 2.45 -25.45 -10.53
N ALA A 167 2.57 -24.13 -10.42
CA ALA A 167 2.35 -23.21 -11.51
C ALA A 167 3.49 -23.19 -12.53
N PRO A 168 3.22 -22.91 -13.81
CA PRO A 168 4.23 -22.61 -14.80
C PRO A 168 5.10 -21.44 -14.36
N GLN A 169 6.42 -21.52 -14.63
CA GLN A 169 7.38 -20.49 -14.20
C GLN A 169 7.45 -19.27 -15.14
N ASP A 170 6.89 -19.37 -16.33
CA ASP A 170 7.10 -18.49 -17.47
C ASP A 170 5.80 -17.79 -17.94
N TYR A 171 4.97 -17.34 -16.98
CA TYR A 171 3.78 -16.57 -17.33
C TYR A 171 4.18 -15.24 -18.00
N THR A 172 3.62 -14.98 -19.18
CA THR A 172 3.93 -13.77 -19.95
C THR A 172 2.80 -12.75 -19.82
N PHE A 173 3.10 -11.62 -19.18
CA PHE A 173 2.16 -10.52 -19.09
C PHE A 173 2.08 -9.73 -20.39
N ALA A 174 0.90 -9.66 -21.00
CA ALA A 174 0.63 -8.80 -22.15
C ALA A 174 0.69 -7.30 -21.76
N ASP A 175 0.83 -6.42 -22.75
CA ASP A 175 0.49 -5.03 -22.55
C ASP A 175 -1.04 -4.89 -22.69
N ILE A 176 -1.62 -4.15 -21.76
CA ILE A 176 -3.07 -3.98 -21.61
C ILE A 176 -3.43 -2.51 -21.65
N ASP A 177 -4.71 -2.19 -21.79
CA ASP A 177 -5.20 -0.81 -21.70
C ASP A 177 -4.94 -0.25 -20.28
N GLU A 178 -4.31 0.91 -20.20
CA GLU A 178 -3.99 1.60 -18.95
C GLU A 178 -5.23 2.06 -18.17
N ASN A 179 -6.40 2.11 -18.82
CA ASN A 179 -7.65 2.58 -18.22
C ASN A 179 -8.50 1.45 -17.62
N ILE A 180 -8.11 0.19 -17.75
CA ILE A 180 -8.85 -0.89 -17.07
C ILE A 180 -8.61 -0.84 -15.56
N PRO A 181 -9.59 -1.31 -14.75
CA PRO A 181 -9.44 -1.42 -13.31
C PRO A 181 -8.26 -2.31 -12.91
N ALA A 182 -7.46 -1.85 -11.98
CA ALA A 182 -6.33 -2.58 -11.43
C ALA A 182 -6.51 -2.91 -9.94
N ALA A 183 -7.22 -2.03 -9.22
CA ALA A 183 -7.45 -2.18 -7.78
C ALA A 183 -8.86 -1.75 -7.39
N LEU A 184 -9.39 -2.38 -6.34
CA LEU A 184 -10.65 -2.06 -5.70
C LEU A 184 -10.43 -1.99 -4.18
N TYR A 185 -10.64 -0.80 -3.61
CA TYR A 185 -10.58 -0.56 -2.16
C TYR A 185 -11.97 -0.35 -1.59
N TYR A 186 -12.08 -0.44 -0.26
CA TYR A 186 -13.32 -0.14 0.42
C TYR A 186 -13.11 0.92 1.49
N THR A 187 -13.92 1.99 1.44
CA THR A 187 -13.96 3.00 2.49
C THR A 187 -14.61 2.42 3.75
N ALA A 188 -14.18 2.88 4.92
CA ALA A 188 -14.76 2.43 6.20
C ALA A 188 -16.20 2.88 6.42
N GLY A 189 -16.80 3.68 5.53
CA GLY A 189 -18.19 4.17 5.57
C GLY A 189 -18.55 4.84 6.91
N THR A 190 -18.54 6.16 6.97
CA THR A 190 -18.97 6.88 8.20
C THR A 190 -20.50 6.89 8.39
N THR A 191 -21.24 6.59 7.33
CA THR A 191 -22.72 6.73 7.30
C THR A 191 -23.44 5.53 6.68
N GLY A 192 -22.82 4.36 6.62
CA GLY A 192 -23.40 3.16 6.01
C GLY A 192 -22.39 2.09 5.70
N LEU A 193 -22.77 1.16 4.84
CA LEU A 193 -21.89 0.07 4.40
C LEU A 193 -20.67 0.60 3.65
N PRO A 194 -19.53 -0.12 3.70
CA PRO A 194 -18.32 0.23 2.95
C PRO A 194 -18.60 0.40 1.45
N LYS A 195 -18.05 1.46 0.85
CA LYS A 195 -18.19 1.76 -0.58
C LYS A 195 -16.91 1.37 -1.32
N GLY A 196 -17.06 0.72 -2.48
CA GLY A 196 -15.94 0.37 -3.34
C GLY A 196 -15.43 1.57 -4.13
N VAL A 197 -14.10 1.74 -4.17
CA VAL A 197 -13.39 2.75 -4.97
C VAL A 197 -12.42 2.01 -5.88
N SER A 198 -12.58 2.17 -7.19
CA SER A 198 -11.75 1.51 -8.18
C SER A 198 -10.68 2.43 -8.72
N PHE A 199 -9.47 1.89 -8.91
CA PHE A 199 -8.35 2.57 -9.54
C PHE A 199 -7.88 1.83 -10.78
N THR A 200 -7.60 2.58 -11.85
CA THR A 200 -7.02 2.06 -13.08
C THR A 200 -5.49 1.93 -12.97
N HIS A 201 -4.87 1.22 -13.90
CA HIS A 201 -3.41 1.15 -14.02
C HIS A 201 -2.80 2.55 -14.14
N ARG A 202 -3.36 3.40 -15.02
CA ARG A 202 -2.92 4.78 -15.21
C ARG A 202 -2.91 5.56 -13.90
N GLN A 203 -3.98 5.48 -13.11
CA GLN A 203 -4.09 6.20 -11.84
C GLN A 203 -3.03 5.72 -10.83
N ILE A 204 -2.78 4.42 -10.72
CA ILE A 204 -1.76 3.87 -9.82
C ILE A 204 -0.35 4.30 -10.24
N VAL A 205 -0.04 4.28 -11.54
CA VAL A 205 1.27 4.74 -12.04
C VAL A 205 1.47 6.23 -11.77
N LEU A 206 0.48 7.08 -12.10
CA LEU A 206 0.55 8.53 -11.83
C LEU A 206 0.68 8.83 -10.35
N GLN A 207 -0.06 8.11 -9.49
CA GLN A 207 0.05 8.22 -8.03
C GLN A 207 1.46 7.84 -7.54
N THR A 208 2.04 6.77 -8.06
CA THR A 208 3.40 6.35 -7.72
C THR A 208 4.43 7.42 -8.11
N LEU A 209 4.27 8.04 -9.28
CA LEU A 209 5.13 9.15 -9.73
C LEU A 209 4.92 10.41 -8.90
N SER A 210 3.68 10.74 -8.53
CA SER A 210 3.35 11.84 -7.62
C SER A 210 3.99 11.67 -6.24
N LEU A 211 3.95 10.45 -5.68
CA LEU A 211 4.67 10.09 -4.45
C LEU A 211 6.18 10.25 -4.61
N ALA A 212 6.76 9.76 -5.71
CA ALA A 212 8.17 9.89 -6.00
C ALA A 212 8.62 11.36 -6.04
N LEU A 213 7.83 12.22 -6.68
CA LEU A 213 8.09 13.66 -6.71
C LEU A 213 7.94 14.29 -5.33
N SER A 214 6.89 13.97 -4.57
CA SER A 214 6.65 14.50 -3.23
C SER A 214 7.77 14.14 -2.25
N LEU A 215 8.27 12.90 -2.32
CA LEU A 215 9.27 12.37 -1.40
C LEU A 215 10.71 12.49 -1.91
N GLY A 216 10.92 12.76 -3.20
CA GLY A 216 12.24 12.87 -3.81
C GLY A 216 12.70 14.28 -4.10
N SER A 217 11.79 15.19 -4.50
CA SER A 217 12.16 16.48 -5.09
C SER A 217 12.22 17.63 -4.10
N TYR A 218 11.46 17.58 -3.00
CA TYR A 218 11.48 18.65 -2.01
C TYR A 218 12.72 18.57 -1.10
N SER A 219 13.28 19.72 -0.78
CA SER A 219 14.34 19.84 0.22
C SER A 219 13.78 19.65 1.64
N SER A 220 13.42 18.41 1.95
CA SER A 220 12.84 17.98 3.22
C SER A 220 13.66 16.85 3.82
N LYS A 221 13.60 16.70 5.14
CA LYS A 221 14.19 15.53 5.81
C LYS A 221 13.41 14.25 5.56
N ILE A 222 12.15 14.36 5.12
CA ILE A 222 11.31 13.22 4.72
C ILE A 222 11.55 12.91 3.23
N ARG A 223 12.72 12.38 2.91
CA ARG A 223 13.06 11.91 1.56
C ARG A 223 13.06 10.40 1.55
N PHE A 224 12.51 9.81 0.47
CA PHE A 224 12.52 8.37 0.27
C PHE A 224 13.42 7.99 -0.91
N THR A 225 14.37 7.10 -0.66
CA THR A 225 15.43 6.77 -1.62
C THR A 225 15.72 5.26 -1.62
N SER A 226 16.54 4.80 -2.57
CA SER A 226 17.02 3.40 -2.64
C SER A 226 17.86 2.95 -1.43
N LYS A 227 18.33 3.90 -0.62
CA LYS A 227 19.09 3.59 0.62
C LYS A 227 18.20 3.30 1.80
N ASP A 228 16.90 3.57 1.68
CA ASP A 228 15.96 3.38 2.76
C ASP A 228 15.58 1.92 2.96
N VAL A 229 15.28 1.59 4.21
CA VAL A 229 14.65 0.35 4.62
C VAL A 229 13.21 0.69 5.02
N PHE A 230 12.29 0.29 4.18
CA PHE A 230 10.86 0.62 4.29
C PHE A 230 10.10 -0.47 5.05
N MET A 231 9.36 -0.10 6.08
CA MET A 231 8.40 -0.97 6.76
C MET A 231 7.06 -0.26 6.94
N PRO A 232 6.01 -0.65 6.19
CA PRO A 232 4.67 -0.11 6.36
C PRO A 232 4.05 -0.62 7.67
N LEU A 233 3.54 0.29 8.50
CA LEU A 233 2.74 -0.02 9.69
C LEU A 233 1.26 0.27 9.47
N VAL A 234 0.90 0.88 8.34
CA VAL A 234 -0.49 0.89 7.87
C VAL A 234 -0.79 -0.43 7.17
N PRO A 235 -2.01 -0.95 7.28
CA PRO A 235 -2.38 -2.17 6.59
C PRO A 235 -2.29 -2.03 5.06
N MET A 236 -1.82 -3.07 4.38
CA MET A 236 -1.70 -3.08 2.92
C MET A 236 -3.05 -3.16 2.20
N TRP A 237 -4.13 -3.56 2.87
CA TRP A 237 -5.47 -3.50 2.30
C TRP A 237 -6.04 -2.08 2.19
N ASN A 238 -5.42 -1.11 2.85
CA ASN A 238 -5.84 0.29 2.84
C ASN A 238 -5.07 1.04 1.73
N GLU A 239 -5.69 2.07 1.15
CA GLU A 239 -5.09 2.93 0.11
C GLU A 239 -3.73 3.52 0.53
N HIS A 240 -3.53 3.78 1.82
CA HIS A 240 -2.25 4.27 2.34
C HIS A 240 -1.12 3.24 2.18
N GLY A 241 -1.43 1.94 2.24
CA GLY A 241 -0.48 0.87 2.01
C GLY A 241 -0.14 0.69 0.54
N TRP A 242 -1.04 1.02 -0.36
CA TRP A 242 -0.90 0.74 -1.80
C TRP A 242 0.17 1.57 -2.51
N GLY A 243 0.30 2.85 -2.23
CA GLY A 243 1.22 3.70 -2.99
C GLY A 243 2.69 3.45 -2.67
N LEU A 244 3.01 3.33 -1.39
CA LEU A 244 4.39 3.24 -0.93
C LEU A 244 5.10 1.94 -1.29
N PRO A 245 4.48 0.74 -1.29
CA PRO A 245 5.13 -0.47 -1.79
C PRO A 245 5.51 -0.40 -3.26
N PHE A 246 4.68 0.21 -4.13
CA PHE A 246 5.05 0.46 -5.53
C PHE A 246 6.22 1.44 -5.63
N LEU A 247 6.17 2.53 -4.88
CA LEU A 247 7.28 3.49 -4.84
C LEU A 247 8.56 2.83 -4.35
N ALA A 248 8.50 2.04 -3.25
CA ALA A 248 9.65 1.32 -2.71
C ALA A 248 10.28 0.38 -3.75
N ALA A 249 9.43 -0.31 -4.53
CA ALA A 249 9.88 -1.16 -5.62
C ALA A 249 10.59 -0.36 -6.72
N VAL A 250 10.00 0.75 -7.17
CA VAL A 250 10.52 1.58 -8.26
C VAL A 250 11.85 2.25 -7.90
N VAL A 251 11.99 2.74 -6.67
CA VAL A 251 13.25 3.36 -6.22
C VAL A 251 14.29 2.36 -5.75
N GLY A 252 13.94 1.08 -5.63
CA GLY A 252 14.85 0.02 -5.19
C GLY A 252 15.15 0.03 -3.69
N ALA A 253 14.21 0.47 -2.86
CA ALA A 253 14.35 0.43 -1.41
C ALA A 253 14.21 -1.01 -0.88
N ARG A 254 14.91 -1.35 0.22
CA ARG A 254 14.66 -2.60 0.93
C ARG A 254 13.27 -2.53 1.57
N GLN A 255 12.49 -3.62 1.48
CA GLN A 255 11.16 -3.69 2.06
C GLN A 255 11.12 -4.74 3.17
N VAL A 256 10.50 -4.39 4.30
CA VAL A 256 10.31 -5.28 5.46
C VAL A 256 8.82 -5.34 5.77
N TYR A 257 8.26 -6.52 5.83
CA TYR A 257 6.85 -6.74 6.13
C TYR A 257 6.71 -7.48 7.47
N SER A 258 5.92 -6.90 8.36
CA SER A 258 5.79 -7.34 9.74
C SER A 258 4.88 -8.57 9.92
N GLY A 259 4.00 -8.87 8.97
CA GLY A 259 2.97 -9.88 9.18
C GLY A 259 2.05 -9.52 10.35
N LYS A 260 1.60 -10.52 11.07
CA LYS A 260 0.94 -10.34 12.38
C LYS A 260 1.99 -9.90 13.39
N TYR A 261 1.73 -8.82 14.11
CA TYR A 261 2.69 -8.24 15.04
C TYR A 261 2.03 -7.72 16.32
N ASP A 262 2.80 -7.64 17.36
CA ASP A 262 2.65 -6.77 18.53
C ASP A 262 3.74 -5.70 18.54
N THR A 263 3.72 -4.80 19.51
CA THR A 263 4.67 -3.68 19.54
C THR A 263 6.10 -4.17 19.77
N GLU A 264 6.32 -5.22 20.55
CA GLU A 264 7.64 -5.76 20.84
C GLU A 264 8.29 -6.34 19.58
N SER A 265 7.56 -7.18 18.82
CA SER A 265 8.05 -7.74 17.56
C SER A 265 8.31 -6.66 16.49
N LEU A 266 7.53 -5.59 16.48
CA LEU A 266 7.83 -4.43 15.62
C LEU A 266 9.14 -3.76 15.99
N LEU A 267 9.39 -3.52 17.28
CA LEU A 267 10.64 -2.89 17.76
C LEU A 267 11.85 -3.77 17.47
N ASP A 268 11.72 -5.10 17.59
CA ASP A 268 12.76 -6.04 17.17
C ASP A 268 13.08 -5.90 15.68
N LEU A 269 12.05 -5.85 14.80
CA LEU A 269 12.26 -5.64 13.37
C LEU A 269 12.91 -4.27 13.08
N PHE A 270 12.50 -3.20 13.79
CA PHE A 270 13.13 -1.88 13.69
C PHE A 270 14.62 -1.95 13.99
N SER A 271 14.98 -2.60 15.09
CA SER A 271 16.37 -2.76 15.53
C SER A 271 17.18 -3.62 14.57
N ARG A 272 16.67 -4.82 14.26
CA ARG A 272 17.36 -5.84 13.47
C ARG A 272 17.61 -5.42 12.03
N HIS A 273 16.61 -4.82 11.41
CA HIS A 273 16.69 -4.43 9.99
C HIS A 273 17.07 -2.97 9.77
N LYS A 274 17.27 -2.19 10.84
CA LYS A 274 17.63 -0.75 10.77
C LYS A 274 16.63 0.01 9.90
N ILE A 275 15.35 -0.04 10.28
CA ILE A 275 14.27 0.62 9.55
C ILE A 275 14.52 2.12 9.52
N THR A 276 14.48 2.71 8.33
CA THR A 276 14.71 4.16 8.12
C THR A 276 13.50 4.91 7.59
N PHE A 277 12.50 4.19 7.07
CA PHE A 277 11.27 4.81 6.54
C PHE A 277 10.04 3.99 6.90
N SER A 278 9.02 4.67 7.43
CA SER A 278 7.75 4.03 7.78
C SER A 278 6.57 4.95 7.50
N VAL A 279 5.39 4.36 7.40
CA VAL A 279 4.10 5.05 7.38
C VAL A 279 3.21 4.40 8.43
N CYS A 280 2.55 5.22 9.27
CA CYS A 280 1.75 4.69 10.38
C CYS A 280 0.58 5.61 10.74
N TYR A 281 -0.36 5.08 11.51
CA TYR A 281 -1.35 5.87 12.22
C TYR A 281 -0.74 6.52 13.48
N PRO A 282 -1.30 7.64 13.98
CA PRO A 282 -0.82 8.26 15.22
C PRO A 282 -0.77 7.31 16.41
N THR A 283 -1.72 6.38 16.51
CA THR A 283 -1.77 5.35 17.56
C THR A 283 -0.57 4.41 17.53
N ALA A 284 -0.14 3.98 16.34
CA ALA A 284 1.02 3.11 16.22
C ALA A 284 2.32 3.83 16.61
N LEU A 285 2.48 5.10 16.17
CA LEU A 285 3.63 5.91 16.60
C LEU A 285 3.65 6.11 18.12
N HIS A 286 2.48 6.39 18.71
CA HIS A 286 2.37 6.54 20.17
C HIS A 286 2.78 5.24 20.90
N LEU A 287 2.25 4.09 20.49
CA LEU A 287 2.59 2.79 21.10
C LEU A 287 4.09 2.48 20.98
N ILE A 288 4.71 2.78 19.84
CA ILE A 288 6.14 2.60 19.64
C ILE A 288 6.95 3.49 20.61
N LEU A 289 6.61 4.80 20.71
CA LEU A 289 7.36 5.73 21.53
C LEU A 289 7.22 5.48 23.04
N GLU A 290 6.06 5.04 23.50
CA GLU A 290 5.80 4.76 24.92
C GLU A 290 6.28 3.38 25.37
N HIS A 291 6.59 2.47 24.44
CA HIS A 291 7.02 1.12 24.81
C HIS A 291 8.40 1.14 25.50
N PRO A 292 8.58 0.43 26.63
CA PRO A 292 9.85 0.44 27.36
C PRO A 292 11.07 0.10 26.50
N LEU A 293 10.97 -0.90 25.63
CA LEU A 293 12.07 -1.35 24.75
C LEU A 293 12.45 -0.30 23.70
N SER A 294 11.60 0.66 23.41
CA SER A 294 11.93 1.72 22.47
C SER A 294 12.99 2.68 23.00
N LYS A 295 13.19 2.75 24.32
CA LYS A 295 14.13 3.70 24.96
C LYS A 295 15.57 3.50 24.51
N ASP A 296 15.94 2.25 24.26
CA ASP A 296 17.30 1.86 23.86
C ASP A 296 17.51 1.85 22.35
N LEU A 297 16.47 2.17 21.57
CA LEU A 297 16.56 2.21 20.11
C LEU A 297 16.97 3.60 19.60
N ASP A 298 17.87 3.61 18.63
CA ASP A 298 18.24 4.80 17.88
C ASP A 298 17.28 5.03 16.71
N PHE A 299 16.46 6.07 16.80
CA PHE A 299 15.54 6.48 15.74
C PHE A 299 16.06 7.68 14.90
N SER A 300 17.30 8.10 15.07
CA SER A 300 17.83 9.32 14.43
C SER A 300 17.83 9.29 12.90
N SER A 301 17.90 8.10 12.32
CA SER A 301 17.77 7.88 10.87
C SER A 301 16.32 7.65 10.40
N CYS A 302 15.36 7.52 11.33
CA CYS A 302 13.98 7.19 10.99
C CYS A 302 13.22 8.39 10.44
N LYS A 303 12.47 8.13 9.40
CA LYS A 303 11.53 9.03 8.76
C LYS A 303 10.15 8.39 8.82
N VAL A 304 9.17 9.09 9.35
CA VAL A 304 7.82 8.55 9.54
C VAL A 304 6.79 9.50 8.96
N ILE A 305 5.97 8.99 8.06
CA ILE A 305 4.75 9.66 7.62
C ILE A 305 3.60 9.19 8.51
N VAL A 306 2.95 10.13 9.18
CA VAL A 306 1.77 9.87 10.00
C VAL A 306 0.53 10.22 9.19
N THR A 307 -0.39 9.27 9.06
CA THR A 307 -1.57 9.36 8.20
C THR A 307 -2.83 8.82 8.87
N GLY A 308 -3.99 8.97 8.23
CA GLY A 308 -5.27 8.42 8.68
C GLY A 308 -5.95 9.23 9.79
N ALA A 309 -5.22 10.05 10.53
CA ALA A 309 -5.74 11.02 11.48
C ALA A 309 -4.72 12.12 11.75
N ARG A 310 -5.19 13.26 12.26
CA ARG A 310 -4.30 14.37 12.62
C ARG A 310 -3.36 13.97 13.76
N ILE A 311 -2.06 14.16 13.56
CA ILE A 311 -1.07 14.02 14.63
C ILE A 311 -1.20 15.19 15.60
N THR A 312 -1.13 14.92 16.91
CA THR A 312 -1.13 15.97 17.94
C THR A 312 0.26 16.63 18.07
N GLU A 313 0.30 17.90 18.48
CA GLU A 313 1.58 18.59 18.71
C GLU A 313 2.46 17.88 19.74
N LYS A 314 1.83 17.30 20.78
CA LYS A 314 2.55 16.53 21.82
C LYS A 314 3.23 15.29 21.22
N LEU A 315 2.52 14.52 20.38
CA LEU A 315 3.08 13.34 19.75
C LEU A 315 4.16 13.68 18.72
N ALA A 316 3.95 14.76 17.95
CA ALA A 316 4.96 15.26 17.01
C ALA A 316 6.24 15.73 17.74
N ALA A 317 6.10 16.44 18.86
CA ALA A 317 7.24 16.86 19.68
C ALA A 317 8.00 15.65 20.25
N ALA A 318 7.30 14.67 20.83
CA ALA A 318 7.90 13.44 21.35
C ALA A 318 8.67 12.67 20.27
N ALA A 319 8.13 12.57 19.05
CA ALA A 319 8.83 11.95 17.95
C ALA A 319 10.12 12.69 17.56
N LEU A 320 10.06 14.03 17.48
CA LEU A 320 11.24 14.86 17.19
C LEU A 320 12.32 14.76 18.29
N GLU A 321 11.91 14.71 19.57
CA GLU A 321 12.83 14.52 20.71
C GLU A 321 13.55 13.17 20.65
N ARG A 322 12.90 12.14 20.10
CA ARG A 322 13.49 10.82 19.84
C ARG A 322 14.30 10.76 18.54
N GLY A 323 14.50 11.89 17.85
CA GLY A 323 15.28 11.99 16.62
C GLY A 323 14.50 11.58 15.35
N ILE A 324 13.22 11.20 15.44
CA ILE A 324 12.41 10.81 14.29
C ILE A 324 12.08 12.03 13.44
N ASN A 325 12.37 11.97 12.15
CA ASN A 325 11.88 12.97 11.20
C ASN A 325 10.43 12.62 10.85
N VAL A 326 9.48 13.40 11.34
CA VAL A 326 8.05 13.13 11.18
C VAL A 326 7.39 14.15 10.26
N ALA A 327 6.46 13.68 9.43
CA ALA A 327 5.52 14.49 8.65
C ALA A 327 4.13 13.89 8.77
N SER A 328 3.10 14.71 8.64
CA SER A 328 1.73 14.21 8.47
C SER A 328 1.32 14.24 7.01
N SER A 329 0.43 13.34 6.64
CA SER A 329 -0.21 13.31 5.34
C SER A 329 -1.73 13.21 5.48
N PHE A 330 -2.42 13.78 4.49
CA PHE A 330 -3.84 13.57 4.28
C PHE A 330 -4.02 12.68 3.06
N CYS A 331 -4.82 11.66 3.21
CA CYS A 331 -5.17 10.67 2.21
C CYS A 331 -6.65 10.33 2.33
N MET A 332 -7.24 9.90 1.25
CA MET A 332 -8.61 9.39 1.21
C MET A 332 -8.71 8.35 0.10
N ALA A 333 -9.62 7.39 0.23
CA ALA A 333 -9.72 6.29 -0.73
C ALA A 333 -9.90 6.81 -2.17
N GLU A 334 -10.72 7.84 -2.35
CA GLU A 334 -11.02 8.43 -3.66
C GLU A 334 -9.85 9.24 -4.24
N GLY A 335 -8.99 9.79 -3.37
CA GLY A 335 -7.82 10.61 -3.74
C GLY A 335 -6.52 9.82 -3.85
N GLY A 336 -6.55 8.55 -3.47
CA GLY A 336 -5.37 7.67 -3.47
C GLY A 336 -4.43 7.87 -2.28
N ALA A 337 -3.24 7.31 -2.37
CA ALA A 337 -2.30 7.17 -1.25
C ALA A 337 -1.74 8.50 -0.71
N LEU A 338 -1.81 9.58 -1.46
CA LEU A 338 -1.35 10.89 -1.01
C LEU A 338 -2.14 12.01 -1.68
N VAL A 339 -2.93 12.73 -0.90
CA VAL A 339 -3.58 13.97 -1.33
C VAL A 339 -2.71 15.18 -0.98
N SER A 340 -2.23 15.25 0.27
CA SER A 340 -1.31 16.31 0.70
C SER A 340 -0.37 15.84 1.80
N MET A 341 0.74 16.54 1.99
CA MET A 341 1.73 16.22 3.02
C MET A 341 2.39 17.47 3.59
N SER A 342 2.66 17.45 4.90
CA SER A 342 3.43 18.50 5.55
C SER A 342 4.91 18.40 5.19
N HIS A 343 5.50 19.54 4.80
CA HIS A 343 6.92 19.63 4.48
C HIS A 343 7.57 20.76 5.28
N LEU A 344 8.61 20.44 6.03
CA LEU A 344 9.51 21.45 6.57
C LEU A 344 10.44 21.94 5.44
N LYS A 345 9.97 22.90 4.64
CA LYS A 345 10.75 23.49 3.56
C LYS A 345 11.93 24.29 4.09
N GLY A 346 12.94 24.51 3.23
CA GLY A 346 14.19 25.23 3.56
C GLY A 346 13.98 26.49 4.39
N GLY A 347 14.69 26.61 5.49
CA GLY A 347 14.57 27.66 6.49
C GLY A 347 13.52 27.43 7.59
N LEU A 348 12.46 26.67 7.33
CA LEU A 348 11.45 26.32 8.34
C LEU A 348 11.96 25.24 9.31
N ASP A 349 12.90 24.42 8.88
CA ASP A 349 13.62 23.47 9.71
C ASP A 349 14.49 24.12 10.79
N ARG A 350 14.84 25.41 10.64
CA ARG A 350 15.56 26.24 11.61
C ARG A 350 14.64 27.01 12.57
N GLY A 351 13.31 26.88 12.43
CA GLY A 351 12.31 27.53 13.26
C GLY A 351 12.27 26.99 14.70
N THR A 352 11.51 27.67 15.57
CA THR A 352 11.24 27.19 16.94
C THR A 352 10.53 25.84 16.92
N ALA A 353 10.66 25.04 18.00
CA ALA A 353 9.98 23.75 18.14
C ALA A 353 8.47 23.88 17.90
N LYS A 354 7.83 24.89 18.48
CA LYS A 354 6.40 25.18 18.29
C LYS A 354 6.03 25.43 16.83
N LYS A 355 6.85 26.18 16.08
CA LYS A 355 6.59 26.44 14.65
C LYS A 355 6.75 25.17 13.83
N LYS A 356 7.75 24.33 14.13
CA LYS A 356 7.97 23.05 13.47
C LYS A 356 6.79 22.09 13.69
N THR A 357 6.37 21.90 14.94
CA THR A 357 5.23 21.04 15.27
C THR A 357 3.93 21.53 14.63
N GLY A 358 3.68 22.86 14.63
CA GLY A 358 2.51 23.42 13.94
C GLY A 358 2.46 23.08 12.45
N ILE A 359 3.60 23.12 11.74
CA ILE A 359 3.66 22.74 10.31
C ILE A 359 3.47 21.22 10.16
N ILE A 360 4.16 20.42 10.98
CA ILE A 360 4.03 18.95 10.96
C ILE A 360 2.58 18.52 11.18
N CYS A 361 1.85 19.20 12.06
CA CYS A 361 0.46 18.88 12.38
C CYS A 361 -0.58 19.43 11.38
N SER A 362 -0.13 20.10 10.30
CA SER A 362 -1.00 20.56 9.23
C SER A 362 -1.17 19.49 8.16
N ALA A 363 -2.23 19.60 7.34
CA ALA A 363 -2.40 18.75 6.15
C ALA A 363 -1.32 18.99 5.09
N GLY A 364 -0.66 20.14 5.14
CA GLY A 364 0.49 20.48 4.30
C GLY A 364 0.13 20.93 2.91
N LEU A 365 0.96 20.56 1.94
CA LEU A 365 0.84 20.95 0.55
C LEU A 365 0.22 19.81 -0.26
N PRO A 366 -0.64 20.13 -1.25
CA PRO A 366 -1.11 19.13 -2.22
C PRO A 366 0.05 18.40 -2.90
N ALA A 367 -0.14 17.11 -3.14
CA ALA A 367 0.80 16.33 -3.93
C ALA A 367 0.78 16.81 -5.40
N PRO A 368 1.85 16.61 -6.17
CA PRO A 368 1.82 16.88 -7.61
C PRO A 368 0.64 16.17 -8.29
N LEU A 369 0.01 16.81 -9.23
CA LEU A 369 -1.20 16.37 -9.95
C LEU A 369 -2.47 16.30 -9.08
N VAL A 370 -2.46 16.87 -7.89
CA VAL A 370 -3.63 16.95 -7.00
C VAL A 370 -4.00 18.43 -6.77
N GLU A 371 -5.25 18.76 -6.98
CA GLU A 371 -5.83 20.06 -6.65
C GLU A 371 -6.70 19.91 -5.40
N VAL A 372 -6.49 20.80 -4.43
CA VAL A 372 -7.24 20.83 -3.17
C VAL A 372 -7.86 22.21 -3.00
N GLY A 373 -9.14 22.26 -2.75
CA GLY A 373 -9.87 23.47 -2.44
C GLY A 373 -10.69 23.31 -1.16
N ILE A 374 -10.97 24.41 -0.48
CA ILE A 374 -11.89 24.44 0.66
C ILE A 374 -13.22 24.98 0.15
N ALA A 375 -14.30 24.21 0.31
CA ALA A 375 -15.63 24.61 -0.10
C ALA A 375 -16.47 25.14 1.06
N ASP A 376 -17.40 26.03 0.79
CA ASP A 376 -18.42 26.43 1.75
C ASP A 376 -19.61 25.43 1.78
N SER A 377 -20.60 25.69 2.62
CA SER A 377 -21.80 24.85 2.73
C SER A 377 -22.65 24.78 1.45
N ALA A 378 -22.42 25.67 0.49
CA ALA A 378 -23.04 25.64 -0.83
C ALA A 378 -22.20 24.94 -1.90
N GLY A 379 -21.04 24.39 -1.50
CA GLY A 379 -20.11 23.69 -2.39
C GLY A 379 -19.25 24.62 -3.25
N GLN A 380 -19.22 25.93 -2.96
CA GLN A 380 -18.37 26.87 -3.71
C GLN A 380 -16.97 26.90 -3.12
N VAL A 381 -15.96 26.67 -3.98
CA VAL A 381 -14.55 26.73 -3.59
C VAL A 381 -14.20 28.18 -3.20
N ARG A 382 -13.66 28.34 -2.00
CA ARG A 382 -13.26 29.62 -1.44
C ARG A 382 -11.89 30.05 -1.95
N LYS A 383 -11.65 31.37 -1.92
CA LYS A 383 -10.34 31.92 -2.20
C LYS A 383 -9.41 31.71 -0.99
N ASP A 384 -8.11 31.52 -1.25
CA ASP A 384 -7.07 31.22 -0.26
C ASP A 384 -6.96 32.21 0.92
N SER A 385 -7.54 33.40 0.81
CA SER A 385 -7.53 34.44 1.84
C SER A 385 -8.69 34.36 2.86
N ASP A 386 -9.63 33.43 2.68
CA ASP A 386 -10.78 33.30 3.56
C ASP A 386 -10.43 32.45 4.78
N SER A 387 -10.48 33.06 5.97
CA SER A 387 -10.17 32.38 7.25
C SER A 387 -11.35 31.62 7.85
N THR A 388 -12.51 31.65 7.21
CA THR A 388 -13.70 30.95 7.70
C THR A 388 -13.55 29.44 7.49
N PRO A 389 -13.92 28.60 8.46
CA PRO A 389 -13.90 27.14 8.26
C PRO A 389 -14.79 26.73 7.09
N GLY A 390 -14.35 25.69 6.35
CA GLY A 390 -15.07 25.05 5.25
C GLY A 390 -14.70 23.58 5.13
N GLU A 391 -15.34 22.85 4.25
CA GLU A 391 -15.14 21.43 3.97
C GLU A 391 -14.19 21.20 2.77
#